data_6008a4a2fd620a78e88a3ea49c470d36
#
_entry.id   6008a4a2fd620a78e88a3ea49c470d36
#
_cell.length_a   1.000
_cell.length_b   1.000
_cell.length_c   1.000
_cell.angle_alpha   90.00
_cell.angle_beta   90.00
_cell.angle_gamma   90.00
#
_symmetry.space_group_name_H-M   'P 1'
#
loop_
_entity.id
_entity.type
_entity.pdbx_description
1 polymer ?
#
loop_
_entity_poly.entity_id
_entity_poly.type
_entity_poly.pdbx_seq_one_letter_code
_entity_poly.pdbx_strand_id
1 'polypeptide(L)'
;RHYMKTAVKVSDDSPVLLDFFLPNAIEMDVDAVCDGEQVVIGAIMQHIEQAGIHSGDSACSLPPYSLSDETQNDMREVCRKMAVELGVRGLMNVQLALQDGKIYVIEVNPRASRTVPFVSKCIGASLAKVAARCMVGQTLKSQNFTKEIIPPYFSVKEAVFPFNKFPGIDPILGPEMKSTGEVMGVGETFGEAYGKAELGASDKIPSNGHAFIRVRERDKEKIPEPISDTHMT
;
A
#
# COMPACT_ATOMS: atom_id res chain seq x y z
N ARG A 1 -13.23 -15.10 -20.44
CA ARG A 1 -14.22 -16.16 -20.76
C ARG A 1 -13.98 -17.45 -20.00
N HIS A 2 -12.74 -17.84 -19.72
CA HIS A 2 -12.45 -19.08 -18.96
C HIS A 2 -12.94 -18.96 -17.52
N TYR A 3 -12.59 -17.89 -16.81
CA TYR A 3 -13.02 -17.62 -15.44
C TYR A 3 -14.54 -17.55 -15.29
N MET A 4 -15.26 -16.96 -16.24
CA MET A 4 -16.73 -16.95 -16.23
C MET A 4 -17.35 -18.35 -16.28
N LYS A 5 -16.67 -19.31 -16.91
CA LYS A 5 -17.15 -20.69 -16.98
C LYS A 5 -16.82 -21.52 -15.73
N THR A 6 -15.75 -21.15 -15.02
CA THR A 6 -15.27 -21.91 -13.85
C THR A 6 -15.71 -21.27 -12.54
N ALA A 7 -15.67 -19.95 -12.41
CA ALA A 7 -16.08 -19.24 -11.20
C ALA A 7 -17.59 -19.30 -10.94
N VAL A 8 -18.40 -19.23 -12.01
CA VAL A 8 -19.88 -19.36 -11.90
C VAL A 8 -20.33 -20.72 -11.36
N LYS A 9 -19.51 -21.77 -11.49
CA LYS A 9 -19.84 -23.10 -10.94
C LYS A 9 -19.69 -23.23 -9.42
N VAL A 10 -19.03 -22.25 -8.79
CA VAL A 10 -18.82 -22.24 -7.33
C VAL A 10 -19.98 -21.59 -6.59
N SER A 11 -20.85 -20.86 -7.30
CA SER A 11 -21.97 -20.10 -6.74
C SER A 11 -23.22 -20.33 -7.58
N ASP A 12 -23.95 -21.40 -7.27
CA ASP A 12 -25.02 -21.91 -8.13
C ASP A 12 -26.11 -20.88 -8.49
N ASP A 13 -26.41 -19.88 -7.66
CA ASP A 13 -27.48 -18.90 -7.89
C ASP A 13 -27.09 -17.43 -7.60
N SER A 14 -25.81 -17.13 -7.36
CA SER A 14 -25.40 -15.76 -7.06
C SER A 14 -24.94 -15.01 -8.30
N PRO A 15 -25.32 -13.73 -8.45
CA PRO A 15 -24.83 -12.91 -9.57
C PRO A 15 -23.31 -12.73 -9.49
N VAL A 16 -22.66 -12.70 -10.65
CA VAL A 16 -21.22 -12.45 -10.78
C VAL A 16 -21.02 -10.94 -10.97
N LEU A 17 -20.23 -10.32 -10.09
CA LEU A 17 -19.81 -8.95 -10.26
C LEU A 17 -18.66 -8.89 -11.27
N LEU A 18 -18.77 -8.00 -12.24
CA LEU A 18 -17.73 -7.68 -13.22
C LEU A 18 -17.29 -6.24 -13.02
N ASP A 19 -16.07 -6.06 -12.54
CA ASP A 19 -15.47 -4.76 -12.36
C ASP A 19 -14.64 -4.34 -13.58
N PHE A 20 -14.53 -3.03 -13.78
CA PHE A 20 -13.63 -2.48 -14.79
C PHE A 20 -12.21 -2.47 -14.24
N PHE A 21 -11.29 -3.15 -14.93
CA PHE A 21 -9.88 -3.14 -14.57
C PHE A 21 -9.23 -1.80 -14.96
N LEU A 22 -8.46 -1.21 -14.06
CA LEU A 22 -7.74 0.05 -14.26
C LEU A 22 -6.27 -0.23 -14.62
N PRO A 23 -5.91 -0.39 -15.90
CA PRO A 23 -4.54 -0.70 -16.29
C PRO A 23 -3.60 0.47 -15.95
N ASN A 24 -2.40 0.14 -15.44
CA ASN A 24 -1.37 1.10 -15.05
C ASN A 24 -1.78 2.10 -13.96
N ALA A 25 -2.85 1.86 -13.22
CA ALA A 25 -3.18 2.65 -12.06
C ALA A 25 -2.11 2.50 -10.96
N ILE A 26 -1.94 3.53 -10.16
CA ILE A 26 -1.16 3.49 -8.92
C ILE A 26 -2.14 3.14 -7.80
N GLU A 27 -1.85 2.09 -7.05
CA GLU A 27 -2.67 1.73 -5.89
C GLU A 27 -2.12 2.38 -4.61
N MET A 28 -3.03 2.71 -3.72
CA MET A 28 -2.75 3.29 -2.42
C MET A 28 -3.66 2.69 -1.36
N ASP A 29 -3.09 2.49 -0.17
CA ASP A 29 -3.83 2.22 1.06
C ASP A 29 -3.85 3.47 1.94
N VAL A 30 -5.02 3.81 2.48
CA VAL A 30 -5.17 4.87 3.47
C VAL A 30 -5.71 4.28 4.75
N ASP A 31 -4.93 4.34 5.83
CA ASP A 31 -5.39 3.97 7.16
C ASP A 31 -5.86 5.22 7.91
N ALA A 32 -7.02 5.14 8.54
CA ALA A 32 -7.60 6.23 9.32
C ALA A 32 -8.15 5.73 10.67
N VAL A 33 -8.21 6.62 11.64
CA VAL A 33 -8.89 6.40 12.92
C VAL A 33 -10.01 7.43 13.08
N CYS A 34 -11.17 6.97 13.51
CA CYS A 34 -12.34 7.81 13.73
C CYS A 34 -12.94 7.54 15.12
N ASP A 35 -13.41 8.57 15.80
CA ASP A 35 -14.13 8.47 17.07
C ASP A 35 -15.65 8.59 16.92
N GLY A 36 -16.13 8.65 15.68
CA GLY A 36 -17.52 8.86 15.29
C GLY A 36 -17.83 10.29 14.84
N GLU A 37 -16.94 11.24 15.11
CA GLU A 37 -17.08 12.66 14.74
C GLU A 37 -15.80 13.17 14.06
N GLN A 38 -14.67 12.98 14.71
CA GLN A 38 -13.37 13.39 14.19
C GLN A 38 -12.67 12.22 13.53
N VAL A 39 -12.00 12.50 12.40
CA VAL A 39 -11.19 11.53 11.64
C VAL A 39 -9.76 12.03 11.55
N VAL A 40 -8.82 11.19 11.93
CA VAL A 40 -7.39 11.42 11.72
C VAL A 40 -6.86 10.38 10.75
N ILE A 41 -6.24 10.85 9.66
CA ILE A 41 -5.52 9.97 8.75
C ILE A 41 -4.28 9.46 9.48
N GLY A 42 -4.13 8.15 9.54
CA GLY A 42 -2.97 7.49 10.11
C GLY A 42 -1.80 7.49 9.14
N ALA A 43 -2.07 7.16 7.88
CA ALA A 43 -1.10 7.23 6.79
C ALA A 43 -1.77 7.10 5.43
N ILE A 44 -1.09 7.64 4.40
CA ILE A 44 -1.28 7.29 3.00
C ILE A 44 -0.05 6.49 2.58
N MET A 45 -0.26 5.28 2.07
CA MET A 45 0.79 4.38 1.61
C MET A 45 0.64 4.18 0.10
N GLN A 46 1.71 4.43 -0.64
CA GLN A 46 1.74 4.19 -2.09
C GLN A 46 2.34 2.83 -2.38
N HIS A 47 1.64 1.99 -3.15
CA HIS A 47 2.16 0.70 -3.61
C HIS A 47 3.25 0.88 -4.66
N ILE A 48 4.22 -0.02 -4.66
CA ILE A 48 5.34 -0.04 -5.61
C ILE A 48 4.96 -0.89 -6.81
N GLU A 49 4.31 -2.03 -6.59
CA GLU A 49 3.83 -2.90 -7.63
C GLU A 49 2.66 -2.27 -8.41
N GLN A 50 2.45 -2.81 -9.59
CA GLN A 50 1.31 -2.38 -10.42
C GLN A 50 -0.03 -2.83 -9.83
N ALA A 51 -1.09 -2.11 -10.18
CA ALA A 51 -2.46 -2.42 -9.78
C ALA A 51 -2.86 -3.87 -10.13
N GLY A 52 -3.64 -4.48 -9.24
CA GLY A 52 -4.13 -5.85 -9.38
C GLY A 52 -3.31 -6.91 -8.63
N ILE A 53 -2.23 -6.51 -7.96
CA ILE A 53 -1.50 -7.37 -7.02
C ILE A 53 -2.11 -7.20 -5.63
N HIS A 54 -2.28 -8.30 -4.91
CA HIS A 54 -2.85 -8.26 -3.56
C HIS A 54 -2.06 -7.31 -2.63
N SER A 55 -2.74 -6.44 -1.90
CA SER A 55 -2.12 -5.41 -1.04
C SER A 55 -1.16 -5.98 0.02
N GLY A 56 -1.39 -7.22 0.47
CA GLY A 56 -0.48 -7.94 1.37
C GLY A 56 0.85 -8.33 0.74
N ASP A 57 0.87 -8.51 -0.58
CA ASP A 57 2.04 -8.91 -1.38
C ASP A 57 2.77 -7.69 -1.98
N SER A 58 2.11 -6.56 -2.07
CA SER A 58 2.72 -5.33 -2.57
C SER A 58 3.61 -4.68 -1.52
N ALA A 59 4.78 -4.24 -1.96
CA ALA A 59 5.57 -3.29 -1.20
C ALA A 59 4.86 -1.94 -1.15
N CYS A 60 5.00 -1.18 -0.09
CA CYS A 60 4.43 0.15 -0.02
C CYS A 60 5.33 1.14 0.72
N SER A 61 5.31 2.38 0.25
CA SER A 61 6.07 3.49 0.81
C SER A 61 5.17 4.42 1.63
N LEU A 62 5.67 4.82 2.79
CA LEU A 62 5.14 5.86 3.65
C LEU A 62 6.26 6.85 3.99
N PRO A 63 6.13 8.15 3.67
CA PRO A 63 5.07 8.76 2.85
C PRO A 63 5.09 8.28 1.39
N PRO A 64 4.06 8.61 0.60
CA PRO A 64 4.06 8.38 -0.84
C PRO A 64 5.28 9.02 -1.51
N TYR A 65 5.91 8.32 -2.47
CA TYR A 65 7.15 8.78 -3.10
C TYR A 65 6.93 9.51 -4.44
N SER A 66 5.75 9.41 -5.04
CA SER A 66 5.49 10.01 -6.36
C SER A 66 4.14 10.75 -6.46
N LEU A 67 3.34 10.78 -5.40
CA LEU A 67 2.04 11.46 -5.40
C LEU A 67 2.21 12.93 -5.02
N SER A 68 1.53 13.82 -5.76
CA SER A 68 1.48 15.24 -5.42
C SER A 68 0.72 15.49 -4.10
N ASP A 69 1.04 16.59 -3.42
CA ASP A 69 0.33 17.01 -2.21
C ASP A 69 -1.16 17.24 -2.46
N GLU A 70 -1.52 17.77 -3.64
CA GLU A 70 -2.91 17.96 -4.06
C GLU A 70 -3.66 16.63 -4.09
N THR A 71 -3.11 15.62 -4.79
CA THR A 71 -3.69 14.28 -4.85
C THR A 71 -3.83 13.65 -3.45
N GLN A 72 -2.80 13.79 -2.62
CA GLN A 72 -2.86 13.29 -1.25
C GLN A 72 -3.94 13.99 -0.41
N ASN A 73 -4.14 15.29 -0.60
CA ASN A 73 -5.19 16.04 0.10
C ASN A 73 -6.59 15.61 -0.35
N ASP A 74 -6.79 15.35 -1.63
CA ASP A 74 -8.05 14.83 -2.14
C ASP A 74 -8.35 13.44 -1.54
N MET A 75 -7.35 12.58 -1.42
CA MET A 75 -7.48 11.27 -0.76
C MET A 75 -7.88 11.41 0.71
N ARG A 76 -7.26 12.35 1.44
CA ARG A 76 -7.61 12.65 2.84
C ARG A 76 -9.08 13.05 2.97
N GLU A 77 -9.55 13.93 2.10
CA GLU A 77 -10.93 14.40 2.11
C GLU A 77 -11.93 13.28 1.78
N VAL A 78 -11.63 12.46 0.77
CA VAL A 78 -12.46 11.31 0.41
C VAL A 78 -12.57 10.35 1.61
N CYS A 79 -11.44 10.00 2.24
CA CYS A 79 -11.43 9.09 3.38
C CYS A 79 -12.17 9.67 4.60
N ARG A 80 -12.02 10.98 4.89
CA ARG A 80 -12.75 11.62 5.99
C ARG A 80 -14.26 11.57 5.78
N LYS A 81 -14.74 11.93 4.58
CA LYS A 81 -16.15 11.87 4.24
C LYS A 81 -16.70 10.45 4.39
N MET A 82 -15.99 9.45 3.90
CA MET A 82 -16.41 8.06 4.04
C MET A 82 -16.47 7.61 5.50
N ALA A 83 -15.48 7.95 6.32
CA ALA A 83 -15.46 7.56 7.72
C ALA A 83 -16.63 8.14 8.51
N VAL A 84 -17.00 9.40 8.23
CA VAL A 84 -18.14 10.07 8.87
C VAL A 84 -19.45 9.47 8.39
N GLU A 85 -19.64 9.31 7.07
CA GLU A 85 -20.88 8.79 6.48
C GLU A 85 -21.16 7.34 6.91
N LEU A 86 -20.11 6.53 7.05
CA LEU A 86 -20.22 5.16 7.55
C LEU A 86 -20.31 5.06 9.08
N GLY A 87 -20.25 6.18 9.80
CA GLY A 87 -20.31 6.21 11.26
C GLY A 87 -19.18 5.42 11.94
N VAL A 88 -17.99 5.43 11.35
CA VAL A 88 -16.85 4.63 11.82
C VAL A 88 -16.45 5.02 13.24
N ARG A 89 -16.28 4.02 14.10
CA ARG A 89 -15.61 4.15 15.41
C ARG A 89 -14.50 3.16 15.51
N GLY A 90 -13.26 3.64 15.52
CA GLY A 90 -12.06 2.82 15.46
C GLY A 90 -11.30 3.00 14.15
N LEU A 91 -10.74 1.92 13.61
CA LEU A 91 -9.94 1.91 12.39
C LEU A 91 -10.80 1.76 11.13
N MET A 92 -10.36 2.41 10.08
CA MET A 92 -10.84 2.21 8.72
C MET A 92 -9.63 2.19 7.77
N ASN A 93 -9.67 1.28 6.82
CA ASN A 93 -8.76 1.24 5.69
C ASN A 93 -9.53 1.50 4.41
N VAL A 94 -8.98 2.32 3.53
CA VAL A 94 -9.53 2.59 2.20
C VAL A 94 -8.48 2.26 1.16
N GLN A 95 -8.83 1.38 0.24
CA GLN A 95 -8.01 1.10 -0.94
C GLN A 95 -8.43 2.01 -2.08
N LEU A 96 -7.48 2.74 -2.62
CA LEU A 96 -7.66 3.70 -3.69
C LEU A 96 -6.79 3.34 -4.89
N ALA A 97 -7.20 3.77 -6.07
CA ALA A 97 -6.37 3.73 -7.28
C ALA A 97 -6.37 5.10 -7.94
N LEU A 98 -5.22 5.53 -8.41
CA LEU A 98 -5.04 6.74 -9.19
C LEU A 98 -4.73 6.38 -10.65
N GLN A 99 -5.57 6.82 -11.57
CA GLN A 99 -5.35 6.68 -13.00
C GLN A 99 -5.67 8.00 -13.71
N ASP A 100 -4.74 8.49 -14.50
CA ASP A 100 -4.90 9.72 -15.30
C ASP A 100 -5.40 10.92 -14.47
N GLY A 101 -4.87 11.08 -13.26
CA GLY A 101 -5.21 12.16 -12.33
C GLY A 101 -6.56 11.97 -11.61
N LYS A 102 -7.27 10.87 -11.84
CA LYS A 102 -8.55 10.57 -11.20
C LYS A 102 -8.39 9.50 -10.12
N ILE A 103 -8.94 9.79 -8.94
CA ILE A 103 -8.99 8.85 -7.81
C ILE A 103 -10.23 7.96 -7.94
N TYR A 104 -10.01 6.66 -7.81
CA TYR A 104 -11.04 5.63 -7.76
C TYR A 104 -11.01 4.97 -6.38
N VAL A 105 -12.18 4.75 -5.80
CA VAL A 105 -12.32 3.94 -4.58
C VAL A 105 -12.47 2.49 -5.00
N ILE A 106 -11.57 1.65 -4.53
CA ILE A 106 -11.60 0.21 -4.80
C ILE A 106 -12.38 -0.50 -3.70
N GLU A 107 -12.02 -0.25 -2.43
CA GLU A 107 -12.59 -0.93 -1.29
C GLU A 107 -12.51 -0.07 -0.03
N VAL A 108 -13.52 -0.17 0.83
CA VAL A 108 -13.54 0.45 2.15
C VAL A 108 -13.73 -0.63 3.21
N ASN A 109 -12.82 -0.69 4.15
CA ASN A 109 -12.80 -1.68 5.22
C ASN A 109 -12.88 -0.98 6.58
N PRO A 110 -14.07 -0.88 7.24
CA PRO A 110 -14.21 -0.28 8.58
C PRO A 110 -13.69 -1.24 9.67
N ARG A 111 -12.45 -1.58 9.60
CA ARG A 111 -11.71 -2.48 10.47
C ARG A 111 -10.22 -2.20 10.43
N ALA A 112 -9.45 -2.81 11.33
CA ALA A 112 -7.98 -2.81 11.23
C ALA A 112 -7.51 -3.47 9.94
N SER A 113 -6.55 -2.83 9.26
CA SER A 113 -5.82 -3.36 8.13
C SER A 113 -4.57 -4.12 8.58
N ARG A 114 -3.95 -4.85 7.68
CA ARG A 114 -2.64 -5.48 7.91
C ARG A 114 -1.51 -4.46 7.99
N THR A 115 -1.69 -3.29 7.40
CA THR A 115 -0.71 -2.19 7.41
C THR A 115 -0.66 -1.41 8.73
N VAL A 116 -1.66 -1.55 9.62
CA VAL A 116 -1.70 -0.85 10.92
C VAL A 116 -0.44 -1.02 11.78
N PRO A 117 0.16 -2.22 11.90
CA PRO A 117 1.41 -2.37 12.64
C PRO A 117 2.58 -1.63 11.99
N PHE A 118 2.70 -1.67 10.66
CA PHE A 118 3.68 -0.93 9.88
C PHE A 118 3.51 0.58 10.08
N VAL A 119 2.33 1.11 9.84
CA VAL A 119 2.01 2.53 10.02
C VAL A 119 2.34 2.98 11.45
N SER A 120 1.90 2.22 12.45
CA SER A 120 2.13 2.55 13.86
C SER A 120 3.61 2.67 14.21
N LYS A 121 4.47 1.81 13.64
CA LYS A 121 5.93 1.90 13.79
C LYS A 121 6.49 3.14 13.09
N CYS A 122 6.04 3.41 11.86
CA CYS A 122 6.51 4.55 11.07
C CYS A 122 6.23 5.90 11.74
N ILE A 123 5.02 6.07 12.28
CA ILE A 123 4.59 7.34 12.89
C ILE A 123 4.89 7.44 14.39
N GLY A 124 5.40 6.37 15.03
CA GLY A 124 5.68 6.34 16.46
C GLY A 124 4.44 6.35 17.36
N ALA A 125 3.26 6.06 16.82
CA ALA A 125 1.99 6.06 17.55
C ALA A 125 1.17 4.80 17.25
N SER A 126 0.71 4.11 18.30
CA SER A 126 -0.08 2.88 18.13
C SER A 126 -1.51 3.19 17.71
N LEU A 127 -1.80 3.11 16.42
CA LEU A 127 -3.15 3.32 15.87
C LEU A 127 -4.16 2.34 16.47
N ALA A 128 -3.77 1.09 16.70
CA ALA A 128 -4.64 0.10 17.33
C ALA A 128 -5.08 0.49 18.75
N LYS A 129 -4.16 1.04 19.56
CA LYS A 129 -4.50 1.52 20.90
C LYS A 129 -5.43 2.74 20.86
N VAL A 130 -5.16 3.69 19.95
CA VAL A 130 -6.02 4.87 19.76
C VAL A 130 -7.42 4.44 19.35
N ALA A 131 -7.52 3.56 18.36
CA ALA A 131 -8.79 3.05 17.86
C ALA A 131 -9.59 2.28 18.93
N ALA A 132 -8.93 1.39 19.68
CA ALA A 132 -9.59 0.64 20.76
C ALA A 132 -10.21 1.57 21.79
N ARG A 133 -9.55 2.68 22.12
CA ARG A 133 -10.09 3.70 23.04
C ARG A 133 -11.28 4.45 22.42
N CYS A 134 -11.23 4.74 21.10
CA CYS A 134 -12.38 5.32 20.41
C CYS A 134 -13.61 4.39 20.45
N MET A 135 -13.40 3.09 20.28
CA MET A 135 -14.47 2.09 20.34
C MET A 135 -15.17 2.03 21.70
N VAL A 136 -14.47 2.36 22.79
CA VAL A 136 -15.05 2.45 24.15
C VAL A 136 -15.45 3.88 24.54
N GLY A 137 -15.56 4.79 23.58
CA GLY A 137 -16.13 6.12 23.76
C GLY A 137 -15.15 7.25 24.08
N GLN A 138 -13.82 6.99 24.08
CA GLN A 138 -12.85 8.08 24.20
C GLN A 138 -12.71 8.82 22.87
N THR A 139 -12.69 10.16 22.91
CA THR A 139 -12.48 10.96 21.70
C THR A 139 -11.02 11.03 21.30
N LEU A 140 -10.74 11.27 20.03
CA LEU A 140 -9.38 11.51 19.52
C LEU A 140 -8.74 12.71 20.22
N LYS A 141 -9.55 13.74 20.53
CA LYS A 141 -9.12 14.92 21.29
C LYS A 141 -8.65 14.58 22.70
N SER A 142 -9.38 13.72 23.43
CA SER A 142 -9.00 13.29 24.79
C SER A 142 -7.71 12.48 24.83
N GLN A 143 -7.36 11.87 23.70
CA GLN A 143 -6.14 11.08 23.52
C GLN A 143 -4.96 11.90 22.99
N ASN A 144 -5.12 13.22 22.75
CA ASN A 144 -4.15 14.08 22.07
C ASN A 144 -3.74 13.59 20.68
N PHE A 145 -4.62 12.85 19.99
CA PHE A 145 -4.40 12.32 18.64
C PHE A 145 -5.34 13.01 17.66
N THR A 146 -5.02 14.26 17.31
CA THR A 146 -5.89 15.14 16.53
C THR A 146 -5.35 15.51 15.16
N LYS A 147 -4.10 15.12 14.85
CA LYS A 147 -3.42 15.45 13.60
C LYS A 147 -2.71 14.23 13.05
N GLU A 148 -2.65 14.16 11.71
CA GLU A 148 -1.81 13.22 10.99
C GLU A 148 -0.33 13.46 11.33
N ILE A 149 0.41 12.37 11.51
CA ILE A 149 1.85 12.40 11.75
C ILE A 149 2.54 11.94 10.47
N ILE A 150 3.20 12.87 9.80
CA ILE A 150 4.00 12.57 8.59
C ILE A 150 5.46 12.50 9.02
N PRO A 151 6.11 11.32 8.95
CA PRO A 151 7.52 11.20 9.33
C PRO A 151 8.41 11.95 8.32
N PRO A 152 9.55 12.53 8.79
CA PRO A 152 10.50 13.23 7.91
C PRO A 152 11.45 12.27 7.17
N TYR A 153 11.14 10.98 7.13
CA TYR A 153 11.89 9.91 6.51
C TYR A 153 10.94 8.98 5.77
N PHE A 154 11.48 8.20 4.84
CA PHE A 154 10.74 7.16 4.17
C PHE A 154 10.79 5.85 4.96
N SER A 155 9.67 5.16 4.99
CA SER A 155 9.57 3.78 5.44
C SER A 155 8.96 2.95 4.32
N VAL A 156 9.57 1.83 3.99
CA VAL A 156 9.04 0.89 3.00
C VAL A 156 8.72 -0.43 3.70
N LYS A 157 7.50 -0.88 3.51
CA LYS A 157 7.09 -2.26 3.83
C LYS A 157 7.41 -3.13 2.63
N GLU A 158 8.07 -4.27 2.85
CA GLU A 158 8.30 -5.30 1.83
C GLU A 158 7.71 -6.62 2.29
N ALA A 159 7.14 -7.38 1.36
CA ALA A 159 6.56 -8.67 1.63
C ALA A 159 7.63 -9.77 1.70
N VAL A 160 7.43 -10.76 2.56
CA VAL A 160 8.30 -11.94 2.62
C VAL A 160 7.58 -13.14 2.01
N PHE A 161 8.17 -13.72 0.98
CA PHE A 161 7.60 -14.84 0.24
C PHE A 161 8.28 -16.17 0.58
N PRO A 162 7.51 -17.25 0.74
CA PRO A 162 8.06 -18.57 1.06
C PRO A 162 8.45 -19.39 -0.17
N PHE A 163 8.66 -18.78 -1.34
CA PHE A 163 8.88 -19.50 -2.60
C PHE A 163 10.06 -20.45 -2.56
N ASN A 164 11.13 -20.11 -1.82
CA ASN A 164 12.29 -20.97 -1.63
C ASN A 164 11.99 -22.25 -0.82
N LYS A 165 10.91 -22.26 -0.04
CA LYS A 165 10.48 -23.41 0.76
C LYS A 165 9.52 -24.35 0.03
N PHE A 166 8.93 -23.88 -1.05
CA PHE A 166 7.91 -24.61 -1.82
C PHE A 166 8.27 -24.67 -3.30
N PRO A 167 9.17 -25.59 -3.70
CA PRO A 167 9.57 -25.74 -5.10
C PRO A 167 8.38 -26.02 -6.01
N GLY A 168 8.33 -25.38 -7.18
CA GLY A 168 7.29 -25.57 -8.17
C GLY A 168 6.06 -24.65 -8.03
N ILE A 169 6.02 -23.78 -7.02
CA ILE A 169 5.00 -22.73 -6.94
C ILE A 169 5.37 -21.61 -7.90
N ASP A 170 4.37 -21.12 -8.64
CA ASP A 170 4.51 -19.96 -9.51
C ASP A 170 4.76 -18.68 -8.66
N PRO A 171 5.89 -18.00 -8.82
CA PRO A 171 6.21 -16.78 -8.08
C PRO A 171 5.49 -15.53 -8.63
N ILE A 172 4.78 -15.63 -9.76
CA ILE A 172 4.08 -14.47 -10.33
C ILE A 172 3.00 -14.01 -9.37
N LEU A 173 3.09 -12.75 -8.97
CA LEU A 173 2.12 -12.11 -8.08
C LEU A 173 0.80 -11.80 -8.80
N GLY A 174 -0.29 -11.79 -8.06
CA GLY A 174 -1.62 -11.58 -8.58
C GLY A 174 -2.61 -11.18 -7.47
N PRO A 175 -3.91 -11.35 -7.69
CA PRO A 175 -4.94 -10.93 -6.73
C PRO A 175 -5.01 -11.81 -5.47
N GLU A 176 -4.34 -12.98 -5.46
CA GLU A 176 -4.29 -13.88 -4.32
C GLU A 176 -3.03 -13.65 -3.51
N MET A 177 -3.15 -13.57 -2.18
CA MET A 177 -2.02 -13.36 -1.29
C MET A 177 -1.13 -14.61 -1.19
N LYS A 178 0.19 -14.42 -1.41
CA LYS A 178 1.23 -15.46 -1.34
C LYS A 178 2.24 -15.21 -0.22
N SER A 179 2.34 -13.98 0.28
CA SER A 179 3.28 -13.61 1.34
C SER A 179 2.93 -14.25 2.68
N THR A 180 3.95 -14.49 3.50
CA THR A 180 3.83 -15.07 4.85
C THR A 180 4.28 -14.12 5.95
N GLY A 181 4.82 -12.99 5.61
CA GLY A 181 5.29 -11.98 6.54
C GLY A 181 5.64 -10.68 5.83
N GLU A 182 6.12 -9.73 6.60
CA GLU A 182 6.56 -8.44 6.11
C GLU A 182 7.78 -7.95 6.88
N VAL A 183 8.59 -7.12 6.23
CA VAL A 183 9.73 -6.41 6.82
C VAL A 183 9.59 -4.92 6.54
N MET A 184 10.40 -4.11 7.22
CA MET A 184 10.39 -2.65 7.06
C MET A 184 11.81 -2.14 6.86
N GLY A 185 12.03 -1.37 5.81
CA GLY A 185 13.21 -0.54 5.62
C GLY A 185 12.91 0.92 5.95
N VAL A 186 13.88 1.64 6.52
CA VAL A 186 13.78 3.07 6.82
C VAL A 186 15.01 3.80 6.28
N GLY A 187 14.80 4.94 5.62
CA GLY A 187 15.87 5.73 5.03
C GLY A 187 15.49 7.20 4.88
N GLU A 188 16.49 8.05 4.66
CA GLU A 188 16.28 9.46 4.37
C GLU A 188 15.68 9.67 2.97
N THR A 189 15.94 8.73 2.06
CA THR A 189 15.37 8.70 0.72
C THR A 189 14.53 7.43 0.53
N PHE A 190 13.59 7.50 -0.44
CA PHE A 190 12.80 6.33 -0.83
C PHE A 190 13.68 5.16 -1.26
N GLY A 191 14.71 5.40 -2.09
CA GLY A 191 15.61 4.35 -2.58
C GLY A 191 16.40 3.67 -1.46
N GLU A 192 16.84 4.42 -0.44
CA GLU A 192 17.51 3.85 0.73
C GLU A 192 16.58 2.98 1.56
N ALA A 193 15.35 3.47 1.81
CA ALA A 193 14.34 2.72 2.56
C ALA A 193 13.95 1.42 1.82
N TYR A 194 13.76 1.51 0.51
CA TYR A 194 13.41 0.37 -0.33
C TYR A 194 14.54 -0.67 -0.37
N GLY A 195 15.79 -0.25 -0.62
CA GLY A 195 16.93 -1.17 -0.62
C GLY A 195 17.13 -1.88 0.72
N LYS A 196 16.88 -1.19 1.85
CA LYS A 196 16.91 -1.83 3.18
C LYS A 196 15.76 -2.83 3.37
N ALA A 197 14.57 -2.54 2.84
CA ALA A 197 13.44 -3.45 2.90
C ALA A 197 13.70 -4.74 2.11
N GLU A 198 14.22 -4.64 0.88
CA GLU A 198 14.66 -5.78 0.05
C GLU A 198 15.67 -6.67 0.79
N LEU A 199 16.72 -6.06 1.37
CA LEU A 199 17.70 -6.78 2.17
C LEU A 199 17.05 -7.47 3.40
N GLY A 200 16.07 -6.82 4.02
CA GLY A 200 15.30 -7.37 5.14
C GLY A 200 14.44 -8.56 4.73
N ALA A 201 13.89 -8.56 3.52
CA ALA A 201 13.14 -9.67 2.93
C ALA A 201 14.03 -10.85 2.50
N SER A 202 15.34 -10.73 2.71
CA SER A 202 16.39 -11.71 2.33
C SER A 202 16.71 -11.75 0.84
N ASP A 203 16.32 -10.71 0.10
CA ASP A 203 16.76 -10.55 -1.28
C ASP A 203 18.19 -10.04 -1.32
N LYS A 204 19.05 -10.82 -1.97
CA LYS A 204 20.46 -10.45 -2.11
C LYS A 204 20.61 -9.45 -3.26
N ILE A 205 20.83 -8.20 -2.93
CA ILE A 205 21.21 -7.19 -3.92
C ILE A 205 22.68 -7.44 -4.30
N PRO A 206 22.98 -7.80 -5.57
CA PRO A 206 24.35 -8.03 -6.00
C PRO A 206 25.18 -6.75 -5.88
N SER A 207 26.40 -6.87 -5.35
CA SER A 207 27.34 -5.73 -5.28
C SER A 207 28.30 -5.65 -6.46
N ASN A 208 28.35 -6.68 -7.29
CA ASN A 208 29.22 -6.78 -8.47
C ASN A 208 28.52 -7.57 -9.57
N GLY A 209 28.94 -7.37 -10.84
CA GLY A 209 28.43 -8.06 -12.00
C GLY A 209 27.86 -7.10 -13.04
N HIS A 210 27.07 -7.64 -13.96
CA HIS A 210 26.40 -6.87 -14.99
C HIS A 210 24.93 -6.75 -14.63
N ALA A 211 24.38 -5.55 -14.74
CA ALA A 211 22.94 -5.29 -14.56
C ALA A 211 22.28 -5.06 -15.93
N PHE A 212 21.23 -5.82 -16.21
CA PHE A 212 20.35 -5.54 -17.35
C PHE A 212 19.17 -4.71 -16.86
N ILE A 213 19.07 -3.46 -17.35
CA ILE A 213 18.02 -2.53 -16.94
C ILE A 213 17.04 -2.34 -18.08
N ARG A 214 15.78 -2.71 -17.83
CA ARG A 214 14.68 -2.49 -18.75
C ARG A 214 13.62 -1.63 -18.07
N VAL A 215 13.35 -0.46 -18.64
CA VAL A 215 12.33 0.48 -18.17
C VAL A 215 11.36 0.82 -19.30
N ARG A 216 10.21 1.36 -18.93
CA ARG A 216 9.25 1.90 -19.91
C ARG A 216 9.87 3.09 -20.62
N GLU A 217 9.47 3.35 -21.87
CA GLU A 217 10.00 4.45 -22.68
C GLU A 217 9.92 5.80 -21.94
N ARG A 218 8.80 6.09 -21.30
CA ARG A 218 8.58 7.32 -20.52
C ARG A 218 9.46 7.47 -19.28
N ASP A 219 10.09 6.41 -18.82
CA ASP A 219 10.92 6.39 -17.60
C ASP A 219 12.43 6.38 -17.93
N LYS A 220 12.80 6.28 -19.20
CA LYS A 220 14.21 6.26 -19.64
C LYS A 220 14.98 7.51 -19.23
N GLU A 221 14.35 8.68 -19.33
CA GLU A 221 14.96 9.96 -18.94
C GLU A 221 15.22 10.09 -17.43
N LYS A 222 14.60 9.23 -16.62
CA LYS A 222 14.77 9.20 -15.16
C LYS A 222 15.89 8.28 -14.69
N ILE A 223 16.55 7.57 -15.62
CA ILE A 223 17.66 6.68 -15.29
C ILE A 223 18.86 7.56 -14.93
N PRO A 224 19.50 7.36 -13.75
CA PRO A 224 20.69 8.12 -13.37
C PRO A 224 21.82 7.96 -14.36
N GLU A 225 22.56 9.03 -14.67
CA GLU A 225 23.69 9.07 -15.63
C GLU A 225 24.73 7.96 -15.44
N PRO A 226 25.12 7.51 -14.24
CA PRO A 226 26.08 6.41 -14.07
C PRO A 226 25.63 5.08 -14.67
N ILE A 227 24.32 4.95 -14.99
CA ILE A 227 23.76 3.74 -15.60
C ILE A 227 23.69 3.88 -17.12
N SER A 228 23.73 5.11 -17.66
CA SER A 228 23.68 5.37 -19.11
C SER A 228 25.00 4.99 -19.82
N ASP A 229 26.14 4.94 -19.12
CA ASP A 229 27.45 4.60 -19.69
C ASP A 229 27.73 3.09 -19.77
N THR A 230 26.87 2.24 -19.22
CA THR A 230 26.94 0.80 -19.40
C THR A 230 26.09 0.40 -20.60
N HIS A 231 26.71 0.31 -21.76
CA HIS A 231 26.22 -0.24 -23.04
C HIS A 231 24.78 -0.75 -23.02
N MET A 232 23.82 0.11 -23.45
CA MET A 232 22.50 -0.34 -23.84
C MET A 232 22.62 -1.05 -25.19
N THR A 233 22.62 -2.36 -25.19
CA THR A 233 22.44 -3.20 -26.38
C THR A 233 20.98 -3.62 -26.49
#